data_73ef5646d956892ca23150c80629370d
#
_entry.id   73ef5646d956892ca23150c80629370d
#
_cell.length_a   1.000
_cell.length_b   1.000
_cell.length_c   1.000
_cell.angle_alpha   90.00
_cell.angle_beta   90.00
_cell.angle_gamma   90.00
#
_symmetry.space_group_name_H-M   'P 1'
#
loop_
_entity.id
_entity.type
_entity.pdbx_description
1 polymer ?
#
loop_
_entity_poly.entity_id
_entity_poly.type
_entity_poly.pdbx_seq_one_letter_code
_entity_poly.pdbx_strand_id
1 'polypeptide(L)'
;MGKTITAGFISDTINGIGINSSIKCNNDNLNNNTSRSVAYVVMHYTGNSKDTAKANANYFGGAGRNASAHFFVDDAEIYQSVELRDTAWHCGAKSYKHGSCRNANSIGIEMCCTAGNYRISDRTKENAAYLCAFLCKMLGIGAGGVDSYVLRHYDVTGKNCPAQMVSNPTEWQEFKNKVKGILGGSVSAGGQQHTAQPTTDNVASYKVKITADVLNVRIGPGTDYGVATQVKQGEVYTIVGEVRNGNTTWGKLKSGAGYISLGYTERIAGMTANTPQDTSYRVKINIAVLNVRKGPGTNYPVTTQVKQGEVYTIVGEEKNGNTTWGKLKSGAGYISLGYTQRA
;
A
#
# COMPACT_ATOMS: atom_id res chain seq x y z
N MET A 1 2.01 26.88 -5.55
CA MET A 1 1.69 27.33 -4.18
C MET A 1 1.79 26.14 -3.24
N GLY A 2 2.51 26.27 -2.12
CA GLY A 2 2.61 25.19 -1.13
C GLY A 2 1.30 25.03 -0.37
N LYS A 3 1.07 23.83 0.17
CA LYS A 3 -0.05 23.52 1.07
C LYS A 3 0.38 23.69 2.52
N THR A 4 -0.43 24.36 3.32
CA THR A 4 -0.18 24.48 4.78
C THR A 4 -0.36 23.12 5.44
N ILE A 5 0.63 22.66 6.17
CA ILE A 5 0.66 21.41 6.91
C ILE A 5 0.75 21.70 8.40
N THR A 6 -0.21 21.16 9.16
CA THR A 6 -0.26 21.17 10.63
C THR A 6 -0.10 19.76 11.20
N ALA A 7 -0.10 18.75 10.33
CA ALA A 7 -0.03 17.34 10.72
C ALA A 7 1.32 17.01 11.37
N GLY A 8 1.26 16.18 12.41
CA GLY A 8 2.41 15.60 13.08
C GLY A 8 2.85 14.29 12.46
N PHE A 9 2.92 13.24 13.28
CA PHE A 9 3.12 11.87 12.81
C PHE A 9 1.84 11.34 12.17
N ILE A 10 1.99 10.61 11.06
CA ILE A 10 0.88 9.98 10.37
C ILE A 10 0.81 8.48 10.73
N SER A 11 -0.41 7.97 10.85
CA SER A 11 -0.67 6.56 11.12
C SER A 11 -1.39 5.98 9.92
N ASP A 12 -0.63 5.50 8.95
CA ASP A 12 -1.15 5.01 7.68
C ASP A 12 -0.38 3.76 7.23
N THR A 13 -0.90 3.06 6.24
CA THR A 13 -0.26 1.89 5.64
C THR A 13 0.07 2.18 4.18
N ILE A 14 1.35 2.13 3.84
CA ILE A 14 1.88 2.42 2.52
C ILE A 14 2.38 1.12 1.88
N ASN A 15 1.79 0.72 0.76
CA ASN A 15 2.16 -0.52 0.06
C ASN A 15 2.21 -1.76 0.97
N GLY A 16 1.25 -1.85 1.92
CA GLY A 16 1.19 -2.92 2.91
C GLY A 16 2.11 -2.77 4.12
N ILE A 17 2.89 -1.69 4.21
CA ILE A 17 3.80 -1.39 5.32
C ILE A 17 3.21 -0.26 6.16
N GLY A 18 2.99 -0.52 7.45
CA GLY A 18 2.57 0.51 8.41
C GLY A 18 3.69 1.52 8.65
N ILE A 19 3.35 2.82 8.68
CA ILE A 19 4.32 3.85 9.05
C ILE A 19 4.59 3.76 10.55
N ASN A 20 5.85 3.58 10.91
CA ASN A 20 6.32 3.49 12.28
C ASN A 20 6.87 4.84 12.75
N SER A 21 6.33 5.39 13.83
CA SER A 21 6.79 6.65 14.44
C SER A 21 7.32 6.48 15.86
N SER A 22 7.70 5.26 16.24
CA SER A 22 8.21 4.96 17.59
C SER A 22 9.60 5.54 17.87
N ILE A 23 10.39 5.84 16.80
CA ILE A 23 11.73 6.42 16.90
C ILE A 23 11.70 7.83 16.29
N LYS A 24 11.83 8.83 17.16
CA LYS A 24 11.77 10.24 16.79
C LYS A 24 13.17 10.80 16.60
N CYS A 25 13.31 11.72 15.67
CA CYS A 25 14.51 12.52 15.51
C CYS A 25 14.73 13.39 16.75
N ASN A 26 16.00 13.56 17.14
CA ASN A 26 16.34 14.47 18.24
C ASN A 26 16.02 15.92 17.82
N ASN A 27 15.47 16.70 18.75
CA ASN A 27 15.06 18.09 18.49
C ASN A 27 16.25 19.01 18.10
N ASP A 28 17.48 18.65 18.44
CA ASP A 28 18.67 19.38 18.01
C ASP A 28 18.97 19.28 16.51
N ASN A 29 18.26 18.41 15.80
CA ASN A 29 18.50 18.10 14.39
C ASN A 29 17.38 18.59 13.46
N LEU A 30 16.45 19.40 13.95
CA LEU A 30 15.30 19.89 13.19
C LEU A 30 14.81 21.25 13.72
N ASN A 31 13.89 21.90 13.01
CA ASN A 31 13.17 23.05 13.55
C ASN A 31 11.74 22.65 13.87
N ASN A 32 11.34 22.81 15.12
CA ASN A 32 9.95 22.60 15.54
C ASN A 32 9.07 23.74 15.05
N ASN A 33 7.90 23.40 14.51
CA ASN A 33 6.92 24.35 14.00
C ASN A 33 5.50 23.94 14.42
N THR A 34 4.59 24.90 14.46
CA THR A 34 3.15 24.62 14.60
C THR A 34 2.51 24.31 13.25
N SER A 35 3.03 24.92 12.19
CA SER A 35 2.63 24.69 10.80
C SER A 35 3.71 25.16 9.85
N ARG A 36 3.71 24.66 8.61
CA ARG A 36 4.57 25.16 7.52
C ARG A 36 3.91 24.98 6.15
N SER A 37 4.32 25.78 5.18
CA SER A 37 3.88 25.63 3.79
C SER A 37 4.81 24.68 3.04
N VAL A 38 4.27 23.56 2.57
CA VAL A 38 5.04 22.50 1.87
C VAL A 38 4.60 22.43 0.42
N ALA A 39 5.57 22.43 -0.49
CA ALA A 39 5.34 22.32 -1.93
C ALA A 39 6.08 21.13 -2.58
N TYR A 40 7.12 20.61 -1.95
CA TYR A 40 8.03 19.65 -2.58
C TYR A 40 8.18 18.37 -1.78
N VAL A 41 8.42 17.26 -2.48
CA VAL A 41 8.95 16.02 -1.91
C VAL A 41 10.35 15.83 -2.48
N VAL A 42 11.34 15.66 -1.60
CA VAL A 42 12.76 15.51 -2.00
C VAL A 42 13.23 14.10 -1.67
N MET A 43 13.70 13.41 -2.71
CA MET A 43 14.21 12.06 -2.64
C MET A 43 15.71 12.06 -2.37
N HIS A 44 16.12 11.23 -1.42
CA HIS A 44 17.51 11.02 -1.00
C HIS A 44 17.84 9.53 -1.00
N TYR A 45 19.07 9.21 -0.76
CA TYR A 45 19.54 7.89 -0.33
C TYR A 45 20.50 8.06 0.84
N THR A 46 20.54 7.09 1.73
CA THR A 46 21.34 7.14 2.94
C THR A 46 22.84 7.15 2.68
N GLY A 47 23.27 6.60 1.52
CA GLY A 47 24.68 6.58 1.12
C GLY A 47 25.55 5.68 2.00
N ASN A 48 24.99 4.71 2.69
CA ASN A 48 25.70 3.72 3.49
C ASN A 48 26.02 2.48 2.65
N SER A 49 27.01 1.69 3.04
CA SER A 49 27.36 0.45 2.33
C SER A 49 26.21 -0.56 2.35
N LYS A 50 25.49 -0.66 3.48
CA LYS A 50 24.24 -1.37 3.69
C LYS A 50 23.60 -0.87 4.97
N ASP A 51 22.27 -0.66 4.96
CA ASP A 51 21.54 -0.16 6.13
C ASP A 51 20.05 -0.47 6.08
N THR A 52 19.32 -0.05 7.12
CA THR A 52 17.87 -0.21 7.27
C THR A 52 17.22 1.09 7.73
N ALA A 53 15.91 1.22 7.52
CA ALA A 53 15.13 2.37 7.96
C ALA A 53 15.22 2.56 9.48
N LYS A 54 15.11 1.47 10.25
CA LYS A 54 15.25 1.49 11.71
C LYS A 54 16.61 1.98 12.19
N ALA A 55 17.70 1.52 11.54
CA ALA A 55 19.06 1.94 11.91
C ALA A 55 19.27 3.44 11.70
N ASN A 56 18.76 3.99 10.58
CA ASN A 56 18.83 5.41 10.30
C ASN A 56 17.95 6.23 11.26
N ALA A 57 16.72 5.79 11.54
CA ALA A 57 15.86 6.43 12.54
C ALA A 57 16.55 6.52 13.91
N ASN A 58 17.17 5.43 14.37
CA ASN A 58 17.96 5.42 15.63
C ASN A 58 19.15 6.37 15.58
N TYR A 59 19.89 6.44 14.45
CA TYR A 59 21.02 7.34 14.31
C TYR A 59 20.60 8.81 14.49
N PHE A 60 19.53 9.23 13.81
CA PHE A 60 19.02 10.60 13.90
C PHE A 60 18.20 10.88 15.18
N GLY A 61 17.85 9.85 15.95
CA GLY A 61 17.37 9.95 17.32
C GLY A 61 18.43 10.46 18.30
N GLY A 62 19.72 10.36 17.95
CA GLY A 62 20.84 10.94 18.71
C GLY A 62 21.01 12.44 18.47
N ALA A 63 21.51 13.16 19.48
CA ALA A 63 21.79 14.60 19.41
C ALA A 63 22.98 14.93 18.47
N GLY A 64 23.06 16.18 18.00
CA GLY A 64 24.22 16.75 17.31
C GLY A 64 24.50 16.17 15.93
N ARG A 65 23.51 15.62 15.23
CA ARG A 65 23.70 15.07 13.88
C ARG A 65 23.74 16.16 12.80
N ASN A 66 23.20 17.35 13.07
CA ASN A 66 23.11 18.48 12.15
C ASN A 66 22.43 18.14 10.81
N ALA A 67 21.61 17.11 10.80
CA ALA A 67 20.84 16.65 9.66
C ALA A 67 19.66 15.79 10.15
N SER A 68 18.62 15.69 9.34
CA SER A 68 17.48 14.80 9.56
C SER A 68 16.68 14.60 8.28
N ALA A 69 15.80 13.61 8.27
CA ALA A 69 14.81 13.43 7.23
C ALA A 69 13.45 13.12 7.86
N HIS A 70 12.37 13.39 7.13
CA HIS A 70 11.02 13.04 7.63
C HIS A 70 10.82 11.54 7.66
N PHE A 71 11.28 10.84 6.61
CA PHE A 71 11.08 9.42 6.44
C PHE A 71 12.38 8.69 6.08
N PHE A 72 12.50 7.48 6.62
CA PHE A 72 13.48 6.46 6.22
C PHE A 72 12.71 5.24 5.71
N VAL A 73 13.06 4.76 4.52
CA VAL A 73 12.35 3.67 3.82
C VAL A 73 13.33 2.58 3.45
N ASP A 74 12.99 1.33 3.75
CA ASP A 74 13.70 0.14 3.30
C ASP A 74 12.78 -0.90 2.67
N ASP A 75 13.24 -2.14 2.50
CA ASP A 75 12.47 -3.22 1.87
C ASP A 75 11.23 -3.64 2.67
N ALA A 76 11.24 -3.42 3.98
CA ALA A 76 10.27 -3.96 4.92
C ALA A 76 9.63 -2.92 5.83
N GLU A 77 10.28 -1.77 6.06
CA GLU A 77 9.87 -0.80 7.06
C GLU A 77 9.87 0.64 6.51
N ILE A 78 8.95 1.44 7.04
CA ILE A 78 8.90 2.90 6.83
C ILE A 78 8.89 3.55 8.21
N TYR A 79 9.93 4.31 8.53
CA TYR A 79 9.99 5.12 9.74
C TYR A 79 9.71 6.57 9.42
N GLN A 80 8.75 7.18 10.12
CA GLN A 80 8.62 8.63 10.17
C GLN A 80 9.28 9.14 11.45
N SER A 81 10.40 9.84 11.31
CA SER A 81 11.19 10.32 12.46
C SER A 81 10.99 11.80 12.76
N VAL A 82 10.49 12.60 11.81
CA VAL A 82 10.17 14.04 11.98
C VAL A 82 8.70 14.25 11.66
N GLU A 83 8.02 15.05 12.48
CA GLU A 83 6.63 15.44 12.24
C GLU A 83 6.50 16.23 10.93
N LEU A 84 5.41 16.05 10.18
CA LEU A 84 5.25 16.72 8.89
C LEU A 84 5.20 18.25 9.01
N ARG A 85 4.72 18.78 10.13
CA ARG A 85 4.71 20.22 10.42
C ARG A 85 6.10 20.78 10.74
N ASP A 86 7.04 19.93 11.16
CA ASP A 86 8.40 20.34 11.51
C ASP A 86 9.31 20.38 10.28
N THR A 87 10.41 21.12 10.38
CA THR A 87 11.39 21.24 9.31
C THR A 87 12.56 20.29 9.53
N ALA A 88 12.61 19.19 8.79
CA ALA A 88 13.80 18.34 8.76
C ALA A 88 14.94 18.98 7.96
N TRP A 89 16.18 18.75 8.39
CA TRP A 89 17.40 19.31 7.76
C TRP A 89 17.97 18.30 6.76
N HIS A 90 17.35 18.16 5.58
CA HIS A 90 17.71 17.13 4.59
C HIS A 90 18.34 17.68 3.30
N CYS A 91 18.06 18.93 2.92
CA CYS A 91 18.57 19.52 1.68
C CYS A 91 19.15 20.93 1.86
N GLY A 92 19.69 21.22 3.06
CA GLY A 92 20.39 22.47 3.34
C GLY A 92 21.70 22.58 2.57
N ALA A 93 22.01 23.77 2.04
CA ALA A 93 23.25 24.06 1.33
C ALA A 93 23.64 25.55 1.43
N LYS A 94 24.90 25.85 1.18
CA LYS A 94 25.38 27.25 1.05
C LYS A 94 24.84 27.91 -0.22
N SER A 95 24.65 27.14 -1.29
CA SER A 95 24.07 27.59 -2.55
C SER A 95 23.06 26.54 -3.06
N TYR A 96 22.04 27.00 -3.76
CA TYR A 96 20.97 26.15 -4.28
C TYR A 96 20.92 26.20 -5.79
N LYS A 97 20.77 25.04 -6.40
CA LYS A 97 20.51 24.89 -7.83
C LYS A 97 19.04 25.18 -8.15
N HIS A 98 18.11 24.74 -7.28
CA HIS A 98 16.68 24.99 -7.43
C HIS A 98 16.28 26.35 -6.88
N GLY A 99 15.47 27.12 -7.64
CA GLY A 99 15.06 28.48 -7.28
C GLY A 99 14.32 28.58 -5.94
N SER A 100 13.46 27.61 -5.62
CA SER A 100 12.49 27.75 -4.53
C SER A 100 12.55 26.65 -3.47
N CYS A 101 12.97 25.40 -3.79
CA CYS A 101 12.94 24.28 -2.85
C CYS A 101 13.99 24.45 -1.74
N ARG A 102 13.58 24.29 -0.49
CA ARG A 102 14.37 24.40 0.75
C ARG A 102 13.87 23.40 1.78
N ASN A 103 14.59 23.18 2.88
CA ASN A 103 14.13 22.39 4.03
C ASN A 103 12.74 22.82 4.51
N ALA A 104 12.53 24.13 4.63
CA ALA A 104 11.29 24.70 5.19
C ALA A 104 10.02 24.39 4.38
N ASN A 105 10.15 24.11 3.08
CA ASN A 105 8.99 23.89 2.20
C ASN A 105 9.00 22.53 1.48
N SER A 106 9.75 21.56 2.01
CA SER A 106 9.84 20.21 1.44
C SER A 106 9.75 19.10 2.51
N ILE A 107 9.36 17.91 2.07
CA ILE A 107 9.40 16.67 2.85
C ILE A 107 10.52 15.80 2.29
N GLY A 108 11.49 15.39 3.13
CA GLY A 108 12.58 14.52 2.73
C GLY A 108 12.29 13.05 2.99
N ILE A 109 12.56 12.20 1.98
CA ILE A 109 12.50 10.74 2.05
C ILE A 109 13.89 10.18 1.78
N GLU A 110 14.45 9.46 2.73
CA GLU A 110 15.72 8.73 2.62
C GLU A 110 15.45 7.25 2.26
N MET A 111 15.93 6.84 1.10
CA MET A 111 15.92 5.44 0.65
C MET A 111 17.17 4.73 1.18
N CYS A 112 17.00 3.64 1.93
CA CYS A 112 18.09 2.87 2.51
C CYS A 112 18.83 2.03 1.45
N CYS A 113 20.12 1.81 1.66
CA CYS A 113 20.98 1.04 0.76
C CYS A 113 20.89 -0.47 1.06
N THR A 114 19.70 -1.05 0.98
CA THR A 114 19.42 -2.43 1.37
C THR A 114 20.09 -3.48 0.48
N ALA A 115 20.35 -3.16 -0.80
CA ALA A 115 21.04 -4.07 -1.74
C ALA A 115 22.55 -4.21 -1.47
N GLY A 116 23.11 -3.44 -0.55
CA GLY A 116 24.55 -3.36 -0.30
C GLY A 116 25.31 -2.54 -1.36
N ASN A 117 26.60 -2.36 -1.17
CA ASN A 117 27.45 -1.56 -2.06
C ASN A 117 26.89 -0.17 -2.39
N TYR A 118 26.36 0.52 -1.38
CA TYR A 118 25.74 1.85 -1.54
C TYR A 118 24.55 1.87 -2.51
N ARG A 119 23.88 0.71 -2.72
CA ARG A 119 22.77 0.56 -3.67
C ARG A 119 21.43 0.42 -2.98
N ILE A 120 20.46 1.13 -3.52
CA ILE A 120 19.04 1.01 -3.16
C ILE A 120 18.48 -0.21 -3.91
N SER A 121 17.77 -1.09 -3.23
CA SER A 121 17.06 -2.21 -3.87
C SER A 121 15.82 -1.72 -4.64
N ASP A 122 15.34 -2.54 -5.57
CA ASP A 122 14.10 -2.24 -6.29
C ASP A 122 12.91 -2.19 -5.33
N ARG A 123 12.93 -3.00 -4.27
CA ARG A 123 11.89 -3.01 -3.26
C ARG A 123 11.85 -1.72 -2.45
N THR A 124 12.99 -1.23 -1.98
CA THR A 124 13.09 0.09 -1.32
C THR A 124 12.61 1.20 -2.23
N LYS A 125 13.02 1.20 -3.52
CA LYS A 125 12.55 2.19 -4.51
C LYS A 125 11.03 2.13 -4.70
N GLU A 126 10.46 0.92 -4.75
CA GLU A 126 9.02 0.73 -4.86
C GLU A 126 8.28 1.30 -3.65
N ASN A 127 8.67 0.92 -2.43
CA ASN A 127 8.06 1.43 -1.20
C ASN A 127 8.15 2.96 -1.12
N ALA A 128 9.31 3.52 -1.48
CA ALA A 128 9.52 4.96 -1.52
C ALA A 128 8.64 5.66 -2.58
N ALA A 129 8.36 5.03 -3.72
CA ALA A 129 7.47 5.58 -4.74
C ALA A 129 6.00 5.62 -4.24
N TYR A 130 5.53 4.59 -3.53
CA TYR A 130 4.21 4.60 -2.90
C TYR A 130 4.11 5.66 -1.79
N LEU A 131 5.13 5.80 -0.93
CA LEU A 131 5.17 6.86 0.08
C LEU A 131 5.19 8.25 -0.57
N CYS A 132 6.02 8.45 -1.60
CA CYS A 132 6.06 9.69 -2.35
C CYS A 132 4.70 10.05 -2.96
N ALA A 133 4.01 9.08 -3.58
CA ALA A 133 2.67 9.29 -4.13
C ALA A 133 1.63 9.63 -3.05
N PHE A 134 1.68 8.98 -1.88
CA PHE A 134 0.83 9.31 -0.74
C PHE A 134 1.05 10.76 -0.29
N LEU A 135 2.29 11.19 -0.13
CA LEU A 135 2.63 12.56 0.24
C LEU A 135 2.22 13.57 -0.85
N CYS A 136 2.39 13.20 -2.13
CA CYS A 136 1.89 14.02 -3.24
C CYS A 136 0.38 14.24 -3.16
N LYS A 137 -0.41 13.18 -2.92
CA LYS A 137 -1.87 13.30 -2.72
C LYS A 137 -2.20 14.24 -1.55
N MET A 138 -1.51 14.06 -0.43
CA MET A 138 -1.68 14.91 0.74
C MET A 138 -1.36 16.39 0.42
N LEU A 139 -0.36 16.66 -0.40
CA LEU A 139 0.05 18.01 -0.83
C LEU A 139 -0.81 18.58 -1.98
N GLY A 140 -1.72 17.79 -2.55
CA GLY A 140 -2.50 18.18 -3.73
C GLY A 140 -1.72 18.15 -5.04
N ILE A 141 -0.60 17.40 -5.08
CA ILE A 141 0.22 17.20 -6.27
C ILE A 141 -0.35 16.02 -7.06
N GLY A 142 -0.98 16.26 -8.18
CA GLY A 142 -1.42 15.22 -9.12
C GLY A 142 -0.29 14.68 -9.99
N ALA A 143 -0.59 13.67 -10.82
CA ALA A 143 0.40 13.04 -11.71
C ALA A 143 1.14 14.05 -12.62
N GLY A 144 0.45 15.07 -13.12
CA GLY A 144 1.06 16.13 -13.94
C GLY A 144 2.03 17.05 -13.18
N GLY A 145 1.94 17.09 -11.85
CA GLY A 145 2.82 17.91 -11.01
C GLY A 145 4.12 17.21 -10.57
N VAL A 146 4.21 15.87 -10.76
CA VAL A 146 5.35 15.07 -10.25
C VAL A 146 6.69 15.59 -10.77
N ASP A 147 6.79 15.96 -12.03
CA ASP A 147 8.05 16.44 -12.61
C ASP A 147 8.55 17.74 -12.00
N SER A 148 7.65 18.59 -11.51
CA SER A 148 7.98 19.90 -10.93
C SER A 148 8.17 19.89 -9.43
N TYR A 149 7.51 18.97 -8.71
CA TYR A 149 7.43 19.01 -7.25
C TYR A 149 8.06 17.79 -6.55
N VAL A 150 8.40 16.72 -7.30
CA VAL A 150 9.18 15.58 -6.79
C VAL A 150 10.60 15.72 -7.33
N LEU A 151 11.53 16.00 -6.42
CA LEU A 151 12.91 16.38 -6.74
C LEU A 151 13.89 15.41 -6.10
N ARG A 152 15.08 15.25 -6.69
CA ARG A 152 16.24 14.67 -6.00
C ARG A 152 16.94 15.74 -5.20
N HIS A 153 17.69 15.39 -4.19
CA HIS A 153 18.61 16.32 -3.54
C HIS A 153 19.55 16.98 -4.56
N TYR A 154 19.96 16.23 -5.58
CA TYR A 154 20.75 16.74 -6.72
C TYR A 154 20.06 17.90 -7.44
N ASP A 155 18.76 17.83 -7.63
CA ASP A 155 18.00 18.88 -8.32
C ASP A 155 17.90 20.15 -7.47
N VAL A 156 17.95 19.99 -6.13
CA VAL A 156 17.85 21.10 -5.18
C VAL A 156 19.20 21.81 -4.98
N THR A 157 20.31 21.07 -4.84
CA THR A 157 21.59 21.63 -4.42
C THR A 157 22.77 21.25 -5.31
N GLY A 158 22.63 20.28 -6.21
CA GLY A 158 23.73 19.71 -6.99
C GLY A 158 24.47 18.56 -6.30
N LYS A 159 24.13 18.22 -5.03
CA LYS A 159 24.72 17.07 -4.33
C LYS A 159 24.40 15.76 -5.08
N ASN A 160 25.40 14.89 -5.22
CA ASN A 160 25.20 13.56 -5.87
C ASN A 160 24.32 12.64 -5.00
N CYS A 161 23.03 12.92 -4.95
CA CYS A 161 22.05 12.22 -4.11
C CYS A 161 20.65 12.26 -4.73
N PRO A 162 19.97 11.10 -4.90
CA PRO A 162 20.47 9.73 -4.78
C PRO A 162 21.48 9.39 -5.87
N ALA A 163 22.67 8.90 -5.52
CA ALA A 163 23.76 8.72 -6.48
C ALA A 163 23.39 7.83 -7.67
N GLN A 164 22.67 6.72 -7.45
CA GLN A 164 22.19 5.83 -8.51
C GLN A 164 21.33 6.58 -9.54
N MET A 165 20.37 7.37 -9.05
CA MET A 165 19.42 8.10 -9.91
C MET A 165 20.03 9.38 -10.51
N VAL A 166 21.17 9.83 -10.01
CA VAL A 166 21.95 10.92 -10.62
C VAL A 166 22.81 10.40 -11.76
N SER A 167 23.51 9.29 -11.54
CA SER A 167 24.34 8.63 -12.57
C SER A 167 23.52 7.94 -13.64
N ASN A 168 22.28 7.52 -13.33
CA ASN A 168 21.34 6.92 -14.27
C ASN A 168 20.02 7.74 -14.33
N PRO A 169 19.93 8.73 -15.23
CA PRO A 169 18.71 9.54 -15.38
C PRO A 169 17.48 8.75 -15.76
N THR A 170 17.62 7.61 -16.43
CA THR A 170 16.51 6.71 -16.78
C THR A 170 15.87 6.15 -15.52
N GLU A 171 16.66 5.68 -14.56
CA GLU A 171 16.15 5.17 -13.27
C GLU A 171 15.36 6.24 -12.49
N TRP A 172 15.82 7.49 -12.54
CA TRP A 172 15.06 8.61 -11.97
C TRP A 172 13.72 8.85 -12.68
N GLN A 173 13.71 8.76 -14.01
CA GLN A 173 12.48 8.91 -14.79
C GLN A 173 11.51 7.75 -14.53
N GLU A 174 12.00 6.52 -14.42
CA GLU A 174 11.22 5.34 -14.06
C GLU A 174 10.58 5.49 -12.68
N PHE A 175 11.35 5.98 -11.69
CA PHE A 175 10.82 6.28 -10.36
C PHE A 175 9.67 7.31 -10.44
N LYS A 176 9.85 8.42 -11.15
CA LYS A 176 8.79 9.42 -11.33
C LYS A 176 7.57 8.86 -12.07
N ASN A 177 7.78 8.03 -13.09
CA ASN A 177 6.70 7.39 -13.81
C ASN A 177 5.90 6.43 -12.92
N LYS A 178 6.58 5.70 -12.02
CA LYS A 178 5.92 4.88 -11.00
C LYS A 178 5.04 5.75 -10.07
N VAL A 179 5.57 6.87 -9.58
CA VAL A 179 4.79 7.83 -8.75
C VAL A 179 3.58 8.36 -9.52
N LYS A 180 3.76 8.77 -10.79
CA LYS A 180 2.65 9.23 -11.67
C LYS A 180 1.59 8.16 -11.86
N GLY A 181 2.01 6.92 -12.10
CA GLY A 181 1.10 5.78 -12.26
C GLY A 181 0.24 5.55 -11.01
N ILE A 182 0.85 5.59 -9.82
CA ILE A 182 0.13 5.45 -8.54
C ILE A 182 -0.87 6.61 -8.34
N LEU A 183 -0.51 7.82 -8.73
CA LEU A 183 -1.35 9.02 -8.61
C LEU A 183 -2.50 9.05 -9.61
N GLY A 184 -2.27 8.59 -10.84
CA GLY A 184 -3.24 8.64 -11.93
C GLY A 184 -4.18 7.45 -11.99
N GLY A 185 -3.97 6.42 -11.18
CA GLY A 185 -4.76 5.19 -11.26
C GLY A 185 -4.56 4.39 -12.56
N SER A 186 -3.61 4.80 -13.41
CA SER A 186 -3.27 4.14 -14.68
C SER A 186 -1.76 4.11 -14.84
N VAL A 187 -1.19 2.93 -14.94
CA VAL A 187 0.23 2.76 -15.30
C VAL A 187 0.32 2.72 -16.82
N SER A 188 0.60 3.86 -17.46
CA SER A 188 0.96 3.86 -18.89
C SER A 188 2.44 3.56 -19.04
N ALA A 189 2.72 2.53 -19.82
CA ALA A 189 4.05 2.02 -20.13
C ALA A 189 4.83 2.98 -21.06
N GLY A 190 6.09 3.16 -20.75
CA GLY A 190 7.08 3.77 -21.66
C GLY A 190 8.50 3.54 -21.16
N GLY A 191 9.20 2.55 -21.73
CA GLY A 191 10.65 2.40 -21.65
C GLY A 191 11.16 1.08 -21.04
N GLN A 192 11.41 0.11 -21.91
CA GLN A 192 12.26 -1.09 -21.87
C GLN A 192 12.27 -1.98 -20.63
N GLN A 193 11.61 -3.08 -20.81
CA GLN A 193 11.73 -4.49 -20.44
C GLN A 193 12.74 -4.89 -19.35
N HIS A 194 12.23 -4.99 -18.10
CA HIS A 194 12.22 -6.29 -17.45
C HIS A 194 10.76 -6.72 -17.45
N THR A 195 10.45 -7.79 -18.16
CA THR A 195 9.12 -8.21 -18.54
C THR A 195 8.31 -8.70 -17.34
N ALA A 196 7.66 -7.78 -16.62
CA ALA A 196 6.42 -8.04 -15.94
C ALA A 196 5.34 -7.30 -16.74
N GLN A 197 4.77 -7.96 -17.73
CA GLN A 197 3.67 -7.42 -18.51
C GLN A 197 2.42 -7.47 -17.62
N PRO A 198 1.82 -6.31 -17.23
CA PRO A 198 0.48 -6.33 -16.69
C PRO A 198 -0.45 -6.66 -17.84
N THR A 199 -0.98 -7.86 -17.85
CA THR A 199 -2.17 -8.14 -18.63
C THR A 199 -3.32 -7.43 -17.95
N THR A 200 -3.73 -6.34 -18.59
CA THR A 200 -5.01 -5.63 -18.53
C THR A 200 -5.94 -5.94 -17.33
N ASP A 201 -6.34 -4.89 -16.62
CA ASP A 201 -7.44 -4.83 -15.65
C ASP A 201 -8.82 -5.20 -16.26
N ASN A 202 -8.90 -6.24 -17.05
CA ASN A 202 -10.13 -6.76 -17.63
C ASN A 202 -10.15 -8.29 -17.72
N VAL A 203 -9.43 -8.96 -16.82
CA VAL A 203 -9.67 -10.39 -16.62
C VAL A 203 -10.91 -10.52 -15.76
N ALA A 204 -11.98 -11.03 -16.32
CA ALA A 204 -13.16 -11.43 -15.55
C ALA A 204 -12.69 -12.23 -14.33
N SER A 205 -13.05 -11.78 -13.13
CA SER A 205 -12.58 -12.42 -11.89
C SER A 205 -12.97 -13.90 -11.89
N TYR A 206 -12.05 -14.76 -11.46
CA TYR A 206 -12.27 -16.20 -11.43
C TYR A 206 -11.78 -16.79 -10.10
N LYS A 207 -12.21 -18.00 -9.80
CA LYS A 207 -11.81 -18.71 -8.59
C LYS A 207 -10.70 -19.72 -8.87
N VAL A 208 -9.78 -19.82 -7.92
CA VAL A 208 -8.74 -20.83 -7.89
C VAL A 208 -8.76 -21.57 -6.57
N LYS A 209 -8.45 -22.88 -6.61
CA LYS A 209 -8.22 -23.72 -5.43
C LYS A 209 -6.72 -23.90 -5.24
N ILE A 210 -6.24 -23.77 -4.00
CA ILE A 210 -4.84 -23.96 -3.66
C ILE A 210 -4.50 -25.47 -3.73
N THR A 211 -3.45 -25.82 -4.45
CA THR A 211 -2.96 -27.21 -4.62
C THR A 211 -1.73 -27.54 -3.78
N ALA A 212 -0.95 -26.52 -3.36
CA ALA A 212 0.18 -26.71 -2.46
C ALA A 212 -0.29 -26.81 -1.00
N ASP A 213 0.42 -27.60 -0.17
CA ASP A 213 0.12 -27.74 1.27
C ASP A 213 0.07 -26.40 1.97
N VAL A 214 1.05 -25.53 1.66
CA VAL A 214 1.12 -24.13 2.11
C VAL A 214 1.61 -23.27 0.94
N LEU A 215 0.90 -22.19 0.65
CA LEU A 215 1.29 -21.22 -0.37
C LEU A 215 1.43 -19.82 0.24
N ASN A 216 2.53 -19.16 -0.02
CA ASN A 216 2.75 -17.79 0.41
C ASN A 216 1.86 -16.81 -0.38
N VAL A 217 1.13 -15.98 0.33
CA VAL A 217 0.55 -14.75 -0.20
C VAL A 217 1.59 -13.65 -0.05
N ARG A 218 2.00 -13.07 -1.18
CA ARG A 218 3.05 -12.04 -1.18
C ARG A 218 2.46 -10.66 -1.47
N ILE A 219 3.10 -9.64 -0.93
CA ILE A 219 2.67 -8.25 -1.11
C ILE A 219 2.84 -7.74 -2.56
N GLY A 220 3.51 -8.51 -3.43
CA GLY A 220 3.69 -8.23 -4.84
C GLY A 220 3.86 -9.53 -5.66
N PRO A 221 3.85 -9.43 -7.00
CA PRO A 221 3.84 -10.56 -7.92
C PRO A 221 5.26 -11.11 -8.19
N GLY A 222 5.92 -11.68 -7.18
CA GLY A 222 7.26 -12.26 -7.30
C GLY A 222 7.73 -12.92 -6.01
N THR A 223 8.73 -13.81 -6.09
CA THR A 223 9.34 -14.49 -4.94
C THR A 223 10.23 -13.58 -4.11
N ASP A 224 10.66 -12.47 -4.67
CA ASP A 224 11.41 -11.36 -4.09
C ASP A 224 10.55 -10.45 -3.20
N TYR A 225 9.22 -10.52 -3.35
CA TYR A 225 8.29 -9.77 -2.49
C TYR A 225 8.07 -10.48 -1.15
N GLY A 226 7.96 -9.68 -0.08
CA GLY A 226 7.71 -10.18 1.27
C GLY A 226 6.41 -10.99 1.38
N VAL A 227 6.38 -11.94 2.31
CA VAL A 227 5.20 -12.76 2.60
C VAL A 227 4.26 -11.97 3.50
N ALA A 228 3.05 -11.67 3.04
CA ALA A 228 2.01 -11.01 3.82
C ALA A 228 1.29 -12.01 4.74
N THR A 229 0.99 -13.21 4.22
CA THR A 229 0.35 -14.31 4.93
C THR A 229 0.55 -15.61 4.17
N GLN A 230 0.00 -16.70 4.68
CA GLN A 230 0.00 -18.01 4.04
C GLN A 230 -1.43 -18.54 3.89
N VAL A 231 -1.64 -19.32 2.85
CA VAL A 231 -2.89 -20.02 2.56
C VAL A 231 -2.61 -21.51 2.40
N LYS A 232 -3.62 -22.34 2.65
CA LYS A 232 -3.45 -23.80 2.75
C LYS A 232 -4.12 -24.53 1.59
N GLN A 233 -3.70 -25.75 1.36
CA GLN A 233 -4.29 -26.67 0.37
C GLN A 233 -5.80 -26.77 0.55
N GLY A 234 -6.50 -26.74 -0.57
CA GLY A 234 -7.96 -26.86 -0.61
C GLY A 234 -8.71 -25.56 -0.45
N GLU A 235 -8.10 -24.50 0.07
CA GLU A 235 -8.74 -23.18 0.18
C GLU A 235 -8.99 -22.58 -1.21
N VAL A 236 -10.08 -21.80 -1.32
CA VAL A 236 -10.54 -21.21 -2.59
C VAL A 236 -10.46 -19.68 -2.51
N TYR A 237 -9.81 -19.09 -3.50
CA TYR A 237 -9.62 -17.64 -3.59
C TYR A 237 -10.12 -17.09 -4.92
N THR A 238 -10.54 -15.83 -4.90
CA THR A 238 -10.93 -15.10 -6.13
C THR A 238 -9.75 -14.28 -6.62
N ILE A 239 -9.37 -14.48 -7.87
CA ILE A 239 -8.37 -13.70 -8.59
C ILE A 239 -9.06 -12.58 -9.35
N VAL A 240 -8.56 -11.35 -9.21
CA VAL A 240 -9.09 -10.15 -9.87
C VAL A 240 -8.10 -9.50 -10.84
N GLY A 241 -6.93 -10.08 -11.02
CA GLY A 241 -5.91 -9.63 -11.95
C GLY A 241 -4.77 -10.62 -11.98
N GLU A 242 -4.06 -10.69 -13.11
CA GLU A 242 -2.89 -11.52 -13.30
C GLU A 242 -1.68 -10.66 -13.67
N VAL A 243 -0.52 -10.99 -13.12
CA VAL A 243 0.76 -10.37 -13.47
C VAL A 243 1.76 -11.46 -13.78
N ARG A 244 2.41 -11.40 -14.94
CA ARG A 244 3.50 -12.30 -15.29
C ARG A 244 4.84 -11.70 -14.86
N ASN A 245 5.59 -12.46 -14.05
CA ASN A 245 6.95 -12.11 -13.64
C ASN A 245 7.87 -13.29 -14.02
N GLY A 246 8.69 -13.07 -15.02
CA GLY A 246 9.50 -14.14 -15.63
C GLY A 246 8.60 -15.25 -16.19
N ASN A 247 8.86 -16.50 -15.75
CA ASN A 247 8.08 -17.67 -16.16
C ASN A 247 6.89 -17.96 -15.23
N THR A 248 6.65 -17.12 -14.21
CA THR A 248 5.58 -17.34 -13.23
C THR A 248 4.46 -16.32 -13.42
N THR A 249 3.22 -16.82 -13.46
CA THR A 249 2.02 -15.97 -13.41
C THR A 249 1.54 -15.84 -11.96
N TRP A 250 1.31 -14.61 -11.52
CA TRP A 250 0.85 -14.25 -10.19
C TRP A 250 -0.58 -13.74 -10.23
N GLY A 251 -1.44 -14.28 -9.38
CA GLY A 251 -2.84 -13.87 -9.27
C GLY A 251 -3.04 -12.88 -8.12
N LYS A 252 -3.62 -11.71 -8.41
CA LYS A 252 -4.01 -10.73 -7.39
C LYS A 252 -5.28 -11.19 -6.69
N LEU A 253 -5.25 -11.30 -5.37
CA LEU A 253 -6.38 -11.70 -4.56
C LEU A 253 -7.41 -10.57 -4.43
N LYS A 254 -8.71 -10.90 -4.60
CA LYS A 254 -9.82 -9.95 -4.42
C LYS A 254 -9.88 -9.34 -3.02
N SER A 255 -9.42 -10.07 -2.01
CA SER A 255 -9.35 -9.61 -0.62
C SER A 255 -8.40 -8.43 -0.40
N GLY A 256 -7.50 -8.15 -1.35
CA GLY A 256 -6.44 -7.16 -1.18
C GLY A 256 -5.22 -7.68 -0.41
N ALA A 257 -5.25 -8.93 0.10
CA ALA A 257 -4.17 -9.51 0.91
C ALA A 257 -2.84 -9.65 0.15
N GLY A 258 -2.84 -9.59 -1.18
CA GLY A 258 -1.63 -9.67 -2.00
C GLY A 258 -1.78 -10.56 -3.22
N TYR A 259 -0.68 -11.23 -3.57
CA TYR A 259 -0.54 -12.06 -4.77
C TYR A 259 -0.15 -13.49 -4.41
N ILE A 260 -0.67 -14.46 -5.17
CA ILE A 260 -0.27 -15.87 -5.09
C ILE A 260 0.26 -16.33 -6.45
N SER A 261 1.23 -17.26 -6.44
CA SER A 261 1.69 -17.90 -7.66
C SER A 261 0.63 -18.87 -8.19
N LEU A 262 0.14 -18.61 -9.40
CA LEU A 262 -0.93 -19.42 -10.01
C LEU A 262 -0.45 -20.82 -10.43
N GLY A 263 0.84 -21.06 -10.51
CA GLY A 263 1.40 -22.40 -10.73
C GLY A 263 1.12 -23.41 -9.60
N TYR A 264 0.69 -22.92 -8.43
CA TYR A 264 0.30 -23.74 -7.27
C TYR A 264 -1.21 -23.67 -7.00
N THR A 265 -1.98 -23.45 -8.06
CA THR A 265 -3.44 -23.38 -7.99
C THR A 265 -4.08 -24.11 -9.15
N GLU A 266 -5.30 -24.58 -8.93
CA GLU A 266 -6.18 -25.10 -9.96
C GLU A 266 -7.32 -24.12 -10.22
N ARG A 267 -7.52 -23.76 -11.50
CA ARG A 267 -8.65 -22.90 -11.88
C ARG A 267 -9.94 -23.69 -11.79
N ILE A 268 -10.89 -23.21 -11.00
CA ILE A 268 -12.22 -23.86 -10.89
C ILE A 268 -13.00 -23.53 -12.16
N ALA A 269 -13.13 -24.51 -13.07
CA ALA A 269 -13.91 -24.39 -14.30
C ALA A 269 -15.41 -24.22 -13.95
N GLY A 270 -16.09 -23.25 -14.58
CA GLY A 270 -17.53 -23.04 -14.44
C GLY A 270 -17.95 -21.81 -13.64
N MET A 271 -17.00 -21.00 -13.12
CA MET A 271 -17.31 -19.70 -12.53
C MET A 271 -16.50 -18.57 -13.19
N THR A 272 -16.76 -18.33 -14.49
CA THR A 272 -16.54 -16.99 -15.03
C THR A 272 -17.47 -16.07 -14.25
N ALA A 273 -16.91 -15.09 -13.55
CA ALA A 273 -17.74 -14.01 -13.04
C ALA A 273 -18.33 -13.30 -14.26
N ASN A 274 -19.51 -13.69 -14.64
CA ASN A 274 -20.42 -12.81 -15.34
C ASN A 274 -20.47 -11.50 -14.53
N THR A 275 -20.55 -10.37 -15.19
CA THR A 275 -20.98 -9.07 -14.66
C THR A 275 -21.83 -9.29 -13.42
N PRO A 276 -21.63 -8.59 -12.29
CA PRO A 276 -22.44 -8.82 -11.13
C PRO A 276 -23.90 -8.55 -11.52
N GLN A 277 -24.61 -9.60 -11.89
CA GLN A 277 -26.04 -9.61 -11.73
C GLN A 277 -26.21 -9.46 -10.23
N ASP A 278 -26.78 -8.35 -9.80
CA ASP A 278 -27.15 -8.10 -8.40
C ASP A 278 -28.06 -9.25 -7.97
N THR A 279 -27.46 -10.34 -7.47
CA THR A 279 -28.19 -11.50 -6.93
C THR A 279 -28.65 -11.22 -5.50
N SER A 280 -28.54 -9.97 -5.08
CA SER A 280 -29.12 -9.57 -3.81
C SER A 280 -30.64 -9.71 -3.87
N TYR A 281 -31.21 -10.27 -2.81
CA TYR A 281 -32.63 -10.41 -2.66
C TYR A 281 -33.04 -10.01 -1.24
N ARG A 282 -34.33 -9.68 -1.11
CA ARG A 282 -34.87 -9.30 0.18
C ARG A 282 -35.50 -10.49 0.87
N VAL A 283 -35.31 -10.54 2.18
CA VAL A 283 -35.97 -11.51 3.06
C VAL A 283 -36.68 -10.78 4.20
N LYS A 284 -37.85 -11.29 4.57
CA LYS A 284 -38.61 -10.86 5.73
C LYS A 284 -38.44 -11.88 6.87
N ILE A 285 -38.18 -11.38 8.06
CA ILE A 285 -38.00 -12.22 9.26
C ILE A 285 -39.37 -12.79 9.67
N ASN A 286 -39.43 -14.09 9.86
CA ASN A 286 -40.69 -14.80 10.19
C ASN A 286 -40.72 -15.36 11.63
N ILE A 287 -39.74 -15.05 12.44
CA ILE A 287 -39.62 -15.43 13.86
C ILE A 287 -39.55 -14.16 14.74
N ALA A 288 -40.03 -14.22 15.97
CA ALA A 288 -40.10 -13.07 16.87
C ALA A 288 -38.78 -12.32 17.04
N VAL A 289 -37.67 -13.07 17.21
CA VAL A 289 -36.29 -12.51 17.31
C VAL A 289 -35.33 -13.46 16.63
N LEU A 290 -34.49 -12.95 15.74
CA LEU A 290 -33.43 -13.71 15.07
C LEU A 290 -32.07 -13.09 15.36
N ASN A 291 -31.10 -13.91 15.75
CA ASN A 291 -29.73 -13.47 16.00
C ASN A 291 -28.99 -13.19 14.68
N VAL A 292 -28.31 -12.04 14.60
CA VAL A 292 -27.29 -11.73 13.61
C VAL A 292 -25.95 -12.13 14.21
N ARG A 293 -25.13 -12.90 13.49
CA ARG A 293 -23.87 -13.43 13.98
C ARG A 293 -22.69 -13.00 13.14
N LYS A 294 -21.48 -12.96 13.72
CA LYS A 294 -20.25 -12.60 13.01
C LYS A 294 -19.89 -13.51 11.83
N GLY A 295 -20.43 -14.73 11.81
CA GLY A 295 -20.18 -15.71 10.76
C GLY A 295 -21.37 -16.67 10.57
N PRO A 296 -21.31 -17.56 9.55
CA PRO A 296 -22.41 -18.45 9.15
C PRO A 296 -22.48 -19.69 10.04
N GLY A 297 -22.93 -19.52 11.29
CA GLY A 297 -23.06 -20.65 12.24
C GLY A 297 -23.44 -20.22 13.64
N THR A 298 -24.02 -21.15 14.41
CA THR A 298 -24.43 -20.92 15.80
C THR A 298 -23.25 -20.80 16.76
N ASN A 299 -22.08 -21.27 16.37
CA ASN A 299 -20.81 -21.14 17.07
C ASN A 299 -20.17 -19.75 16.98
N TYR A 300 -20.67 -18.88 16.08
CA TYR A 300 -20.17 -17.50 15.98
C TYR A 300 -20.89 -16.57 16.97
N PRO A 301 -20.16 -15.57 17.53
CA PRO A 301 -20.76 -14.58 18.44
C PRO A 301 -21.93 -13.84 17.82
N VAL A 302 -22.94 -13.54 18.61
CA VAL A 302 -24.05 -12.66 18.21
C VAL A 302 -23.57 -11.22 18.20
N THR A 303 -23.82 -10.50 17.09
CA THR A 303 -23.49 -9.08 16.93
C THR A 303 -24.68 -8.20 17.30
N THR A 304 -25.88 -8.62 16.88
CA THR A 304 -27.14 -7.93 17.15
C THR A 304 -28.32 -8.89 16.93
N GLN A 305 -29.52 -8.38 17.11
CA GLN A 305 -30.76 -9.13 16.86
C GLN A 305 -31.67 -8.34 15.92
N VAL A 306 -32.48 -9.07 15.15
CA VAL A 306 -33.51 -8.54 14.24
C VAL A 306 -34.86 -9.13 14.61
N LYS A 307 -35.93 -8.41 14.30
CA LYS A 307 -37.30 -8.73 14.78
C LYS A 307 -38.22 -9.20 13.65
N GLN A 308 -39.24 -9.89 14.03
CA GLN A 308 -40.31 -10.35 13.11
C GLN A 308 -40.89 -9.19 12.30
N GLY A 309 -41.06 -9.43 11.01
CA GLY A 309 -41.59 -8.43 10.07
C GLY A 309 -40.58 -7.52 9.43
N GLU A 310 -39.37 -7.40 10.02
CA GLU A 310 -38.29 -6.61 9.42
C GLU A 310 -37.78 -7.24 8.11
N VAL A 311 -37.33 -6.40 7.18
CA VAL A 311 -36.91 -6.83 5.84
C VAL A 311 -35.46 -6.47 5.64
N TYR A 312 -34.67 -7.45 5.24
CA TYR A 312 -33.21 -7.29 5.04
C TYR A 312 -32.79 -7.74 3.64
N THR A 313 -31.75 -7.13 3.11
CA THR A 313 -31.15 -7.52 1.83
C THR A 313 -30.01 -8.50 2.09
N ILE A 314 -30.10 -9.67 1.46
CA ILE A 314 -29.07 -10.72 1.44
C ILE A 314 -28.19 -10.50 0.21
N VAL A 315 -26.87 -10.48 0.40
CA VAL A 315 -25.84 -10.28 -0.65
C VAL A 315 -24.99 -11.53 -0.90
N GLY A 316 -25.24 -12.60 -0.16
CA GLY A 316 -24.54 -13.88 -0.32
C GLY A 316 -25.11 -14.92 0.63
N GLU A 317 -24.94 -16.18 0.27
CA GLU A 317 -25.36 -17.33 1.07
C GLU A 317 -24.17 -18.25 1.36
N GLU A 318 -24.11 -18.77 2.59
CA GLU A 318 -23.12 -19.76 3.01
C GLU A 318 -23.82 -20.92 3.72
N LYS A 319 -23.42 -22.16 3.40
CA LYS A 319 -23.92 -23.36 4.08
C LYS A 319 -23.00 -23.75 5.23
N ASN A 320 -23.60 -24.03 6.39
CA ASN A 320 -22.90 -24.64 7.52
C ASN A 320 -23.78 -25.79 8.02
N GLY A 321 -23.33 -27.02 7.78
CA GLY A 321 -24.16 -28.23 7.94
C GLY A 321 -25.41 -28.15 7.07
N ASN A 322 -26.55 -28.40 7.67
CA ASN A 322 -27.85 -28.36 7.00
C ASN A 322 -28.49 -26.96 6.99
N THR A 323 -27.81 -25.94 7.53
CA THR A 323 -28.37 -24.60 7.62
C THR A 323 -27.73 -23.67 6.58
N THR A 324 -28.55 -22.94 5.84
CA THR A 324 -28.11 -21.86 4.96
C THR A 324 -28.16 -20.52 5.70
N TRP A 325 -27.05 -19.78 5.66
CA TRP A 325 -26.87 -18.48 6.30
C TRP A 325 -26.80 -17.40 5.23
N GLY A 326 -27.57 -16.33 5.42
CA GLY A 326 -27.58 -15.16 4.54
C GLY A 326 -26.71 -14.03 5.08
N LYS A 327 -25.78 -13.53 4.27
CA LYS A 327 -24.94 -12.36 4.59
C LYS A 327 -25.75 -11.10 4.36
N LEU A 328 -25.86 -10.25 5.39
CA LEU A 328 -26.59 -9.00 5.33
C LEU A 328 -25.81 -7.93 4.56
N LYS A 329 -26.46 -7.18 3.67
CA LYS A 329 -25.90 -6.07 2.89
C LYS A 329 -25.33 -4.95 3.79
N SER A 330 -25.91 -4.78 4.98
CA SER A 330 -25.46 -3.80 5.98
C SER A 330 -24.08 -4.09 6.57
N GLY A 331 -23.51 -5.29 6.33
CA GLY A 331 -22.27 -5.71 6.96
C GLY A 331 -22.42 -6.17 8.43
N ALA A 332 -23.59 -6.11 9.03
CA ALA A 332 -23.84 -6.46 10.42
C ALA A 332 -23.55 -7.95 10.76
N GLY A 333 -23.52 -8.82 9.73
CA GLY A 333 -23.21 -10.24 9.90
C GLY A 333 -24.12 -11.15 9.09
N TYR A 334 -24.40 -12.33 9.66
CA TYR A 334 -25.14 -13.42 9.03
C TYR A 334 -26.41 -13.76 9.82
N ILE A 335 -27.50 -14.10 9.10
CA ILE A 335 -28.74 -14.63 9.66
C ILE A 335 -29.04 -16.01 9.08
N SER A 336 -29.66 -16.89 9.88
CA SER A 336 -30.15 -18.19 9.37
C SER A 336 -31.37 -17.98 8.48
N LEU A 337 -31.28 -18.40 7.21
CA LEU A 337 -32.36 -18.22 6.22
C LEU A 337 -33.56 -19.12 6.46
N GLY A 338 -33.41 -20.17 7.27
CA GLY A 338 -34.52 -21.02 7.68
C GLY A 338 -35.62 -20.30 8.49
N TYR A 339 -35.32 -19.10 9.01
CA TYR A 339 -36.26 -18.26 9.75
C TYR A 339 -36.68 -17.01 8.97
N THR A 340 -36.61 -17.08 7.66
CA THR A 340 -36.96 -15.97 6.75
C THR A 340 -37.82 -16.47 5.59
N GLN A 341 -38.53 -15.56 4.94
CA GLN A 341 -39.16 -15.79 3.65
C GLN A 341 -38.73 -14.72 2.64
N ARG A 342 -38.67 -15.04 1.37
CA ARG A 342 -38.41 -14.04 0.33
C ARG A 342 -39.47 -12.94 0.35
N ALA A 343 -39.07 -11.69 0.30
CA ALA A 343 -39.91 -10.49 0.33
C ALA A 343 -39.92 -9.79 -1.03
#